data_e99a34dd49177272559b760c570fdd19
#
_entry.id   e99a34dd49177272559b760c570fdd19
#
_cell.length_a   1.000
_cell.length_b   1.000
_cell.length_c   1.000
_cell.angle_alpha   90.00
_cell.angle_beta   90.00
_cell.angle_gamma   90.00
#
_symmetry.space_group_name_H-M   'P 1'
#
loop_
_entity.id
_entity.type
_entity.pdbx_description
1 polymer ?
#
loop_
_entity_poly.entity_id
_entity_poly.type
_entity_poly.pdbx_seq_one_letter_code
_entity_poly.pdbx_strand_id
1 'polypeptide(L)'
;MLLFHGLLSSPQEFGLIAHAIRSRGLLHEAVSVPGYTLANDAAAYDWRRWRAAGRDVIDTRVPGNEPVILGGLCAGGVLAAALALQAPERVAGLVLMSPSFDFDGWGLSRTRHLRHFGYWTGLDRFFSVAEREPYGVKNPRIRDWIARELREGNRSAAGPARVPLRALREAERMLTEVRSRLHELTCPILMIHARDDEISSLDSVVRLFNALPQADKELAVLENSYHMITIDNDRQEVVALLDRFSRRIAIAPPGFDAIDRTATASSP
;
A
#
# COMPACT_ATOMS: atom_id res chain seq x y z
N MET A 1 -1.39 -12.52 -7.92
CA MET A 1 -1.37 -11.26 -7.12
C MET A 1 -0.02 -10.61 -7.24
N LEU A 2 0.04 -9.31 -7.50
CA LEU A 2 1.28 -8.51 -7.48
C LEU A 2 1.27 -7.60 -6.24
N LEU A 3 2.37 -7.59 -5.48
CA LEU A 3 2.50 -6.87 -4.22
C LEU A 3 3.54 -5.75 -4.34
N PHE A 4 3.12 -4.52 -4.07
CA PHE A 4 3.94 -3.31 -4.11
C PHE A 4 4.36 -2.91 -2.70
N HIS A 5 5.66 -2.77 -2.48
CA HIS A 5 6.26 -2.37 -1.21
C HIS A 5 6.09 -0.87 -0.90
N GLY A 6 6.39 -0.47 0.33
CA GLY A 6 6.33 0.93 0.78
C GLY A 6 7.33 1.86 0.09
N LEU A 7 7.27 3.15 0.41
CA LEU A 7 8.06 4.19 -0.25
C LEU A 7 9.57 3.91 -0.16
N LEU A 8 10.25 3.82 -1.30
CA LEU A 8 11.70 3.58 -1.44
C LEU A 8 12.21 2.30 -0.74
N SER A 9 11.32 1.38 -0.42
CA SER A 9 11.63 0.10 0.19
C SER A 9 11.92 -0.98 -0.88
N SER A 10 11.66 -2.23 -0.56
CA SER A 10 11.92 -3.36 -1.46
C SER A 10 10.91 -4.49 -1.26
N PRO A 11 10.86 -5.49 -2.17
CA PRO A 11 10.06 -6.69 -2.01
C PRO A 11 10.29 -7.48 -0.70
N GLN A 12 11.39 -7.21 0.01
CA GLN A 12 11.72 -7.86 1.29
C GLN A 12 10.69 -7.57 2.40
N GLU A 13 9.91 -6.49 2.30
CA GLU A 13 8.79 -6.21 3.22
C GLU A 13 7.76 -7.35 3.30
N PHE A 14 7.69 -8.17 2.25
CA PHE A 14 6.80 -9.34 2.20
C PHE A 14 7.52 -10.65 2.49
N GLY A 15 8.83 -10.63 2.79
CA GLY A 15 9.66 -11.82 2.94
C GLY A 15 9.15 -12.79 4.01
N LEU A 16 8.71 -12.28 5.17
CA LEU A 16 8.24 -13.10 6.28
C LEU A 16 6.87 -13.77 6.02
N ILE A 17 6.06 -13.26 5.11
CA ILE A 17 4.78 -13.86 4.74
C ILE A 17 4.83 -14.66 3.42
N ALA A 18 5.88 -14.47 2.62
CA ALA A 18 5.97 -15.07 1.29
C ALA A 18 5.87 -16.61 1.29
N HIS A 19 6.54 -17.27 2.24
CA HIS A 19 6.44 -18.73 2.36
C HIS A 19 5.02 -19.18 2.73
N ALA A 20 4.40 -18.50 3.71
CA ALA A 20 3.06 -18.84 4.16
C ALA A 20 1.98 -18.59 3.09
N ILE A 21 2.15 -17.57 2.24
CA ILE A 21 1.27 -17.34 1.09
C ILE A 21 1.42 -18.48 0.07
N ARG A 22 2.65 -18.86 -0.28
CA ARG A 22 2.91 -19.97 -1.23
C ARG A 22 2.38 -21.31 -0.71
N SER A 23 2.54 -21.60 0.57
CA SER A 23 2.05 -22.86 1.16
C SER A 23 0.52 -23.00 1.11
N ARG A 24 -0.20 -21.91 0.93
CA ARG A 24 -1.66 -21.88 0.70
C ARG A 24 -2.04 -22.02 -0.78
N GLY A 25 -1.05 -22.14 -1.67
CA GLY A 25 -1.27 -22.28 -3.11
C GLY A 25 -1.56 -20.95 -3.82
N LEU A 26 -1.34 -19.80 -3.16
CA LEU A 26 -1.55 -18.50 -3.77
C LEU A 26 -0.35 -18.08 -4.62
N LEU A 27 -0.60 -17.87 -5.91
CA LEU A 27 0.38 -17.26 -6.80
C LEU A 27 0.51 -15.77 -6.47
N HIS A 28 1.69 -15.37 -6.02
CA HIS A 28 2.00 -13.99 -5.71
C HIS A 28 3.43 -13.65 -6.08
N GLU A 29 3.66 -12.39 -6.37
CA GLU A 29 4.98 -11.83 -6.57
C GLU A 29 5.06 -10.45 -5.88
N ALA A 30 6.05 -10.26 -5.03
CA ALA A 30 6.43 -8.96 -4.54
C ALA A 30 7.35 -8.31 -5.58
N VAL A 31 6.90 -7.23 -6.20
CA VAL A 31 7.53 -6.66 -7.38
C VAL A 31 8.47 -5.52 -7.08
N SER A 32 9.53 -5.42 -7.89
CA SER A 32 10.38 -4.23 -7.96
C SER A 32 9.85 -3.28 -9.04
N VAL A 33 9.81 -1.99 -8.71
CA VAL A 33 9.36 -0.93 -9.62
C VAL A 33 10.52 0.03 -9.90
N PRO A 34 10.98 0.16 -11.15
CA PRO A 34 12.06 1.07 -11.51
C PRO A 34 11.81 2.51 -11.03
N GLY A 35 12.82 3.13 -10.43
CA GLY A 35 12.73 4.47 -9.88
C GLY A 35 11.96 4.61 -8.57
N TYR A 36 11.32 3.53 -8.10
CA TYR A 36 10.60 3.47 -6.83
C TYR A 36 11.29 2.53 -5.83
N THR A 37 11.63 1.31 -6.26
CA THR A 37 12.33 0.33 -5.43
C THR A 37 13.76 0.79 -5.15
N LEU A 38 14.11 0.92 -3.87
CA LEU A 38 15.46 1.26 -3.42
C LEU A 38 16.06 2.51 -4.08
N ALA A 39 15.23 3.38 -4.65
CA ALA A 39 15.70 4.57 -5.35
C ALA A 39 16.40 5.53 -4.37
N ASN A 40 17.58 5.97 -4.74
CA ASN A 40 18.40 6.91 -3.97
C ASN A 40 18.84 8.13 -4.82
N ASP A 41 18.43 8.17 -6.09
CA ASP A 41 18.66 9.30 -6.98
C ASP A 41 17.44 10.24 -6.98
N ALA A 42 17.68 11.52 -6.72
CA ALA A 42 16.66 12.55 -6.72
C ALA A 42 15.94 12.71 -8.08
N ALA A 43 16.58 12.34 -9.18
CA ALA A 43 15.99 12.34 -10.52
C ALA A 43 14.92 11.24 -10.70
N ALA A 44 14.98 10.19 -9.89
CA ALA A 44 14.00 9.09 -9.89
C ALA A 44 12.69 9.43 -9.14
N TYR A 45 12.68 10.50 -8.30
CA TYR A 45 11.52 10.85 -7.50
C TYR A 45 10.49 11.62 -8.33
N ASP A 46 9.63 10.87 -8.99
CA ASP A 46 8.48 11.34 -9.75
C ASP A 46 7.39 10.26 -9.70
N TRP A 47 6.28 10.53 -9.01
CA TRP A 47 5.22 9.55 -8.82
C TRP A 47 4.55 9.12 -10.14
N ARG A 48 4.54 9.96 -11.17
CA ARG A 48 3.98 9.61 -12.48
C ARG A 48 4.85 8.57 -13.18
N ARG A 49 6.18 8.70 -13.02
CA ARG A 49 7.14 7.69 -13.51
C ARG A 49 7.01 6.39 -12.72
N TRP A 50 6.82 6.45 -11.38
CA TRP A 50 6.57 5.24 -10.58
C TRP A 50 5.30 4.52 -11.05
N ARG A 51 4.22 5.25 -11.32
CA ARG A 51 2.99 4.68 -11.87
C ARG A 51 3.20 4.08 -13.25
N ALA A 52 3.89 4.77 -14.15
CA ALA A 52 4.20 4.24 -15.49
C ALA A 52 5.04 2.95 -15.40
N ALA A 53 6.12 2.95 -14.61
CA ALA A 53 6.94 1.77 -14.38
C ALA A 53 6.15 0.63 -13.71
N GLY A 54 5.24 0.94 -12.76
CA GLY A 54 4.34 -0.05 -12.17
C GLY A 54 3.39 -0.67 -13.20
N ARG A 55 2.92 0.10 -14.17
CA ARG A 55 2.13 -0.40 -15.30
C ARG A 55 2.95 -1.36 -16.16
N ASP A 56 4.17 -0.98 -16.53
CA ASP A 56 5.09 -1.84 -17.30
C ASP A 56 5.38 -3.15 -16.57
N VAL A 57 5.49 -3.11 -15.24
CA VAL A 57 5.64 -4.32 -14.42
C VAL A 57 4.40 -5.22 -14.54
N ILE A 58 3.18 -4.68 -14.46
CA ILE A 58 1.95 -5.46 -14.65
C ILE A 58 1.95 -6.12 -16.03
N ASP A 59 2.21 -5.35 -17.08
CA ASP A 59 2.15 -5.84 -18.47
C ASP A 59 3.23 -6.90 -18.76
N THR A 60 4.38 -6.81 -18.08
CA THR A 60 5.48 -7.78 -18.21
C THR A 60 5.21 -9.08 -17.41
N ARG A 61 4.63 -8.96 -16.20
CA ARG A 61 4.41 -10.11 -15.29
C ARG A 61 3.12 -10.85 -15.55
N VAL A 62 2.13 -10.16 -16.10
CA VAL A 62 0.82 -10.71 -16.44
C VAL A 62 0.57 -10.50 -17.93
N PRO A 63 1.09 -11.40 -18.79
CA PRO A 63 0.94 -11.28 -20.23
C PRO A 63 -0.53 -11.38 -20.63
N GLY A 64 -0.88 -10.73 -21.72
CA GLY A 64 -2.27 -10.64 -22.18
C GLY A 64 -3.06 -9.58 -21.40
N ASN A 65 -4.37 -9.67 -21.45
CA ASN A 65 -5.29 -8.74 -20.76
C ASN A 65 -5.95 -9.36 -19.52
N GLU A 66 -5.39 -10.43 -18.98
CA GLU A 66 -5.95 -11.07 -17.79
C GLU A 66 -5.90 -10.11 -16.59
N PRO A 67 -7.02 -9.95 -15.86
CA PRO A 67 -7.04 -9.13 -14.67
C PRO A 67 -6.29 -9.81 -13.52
N VAL A 68 -5.57 -9.02 -12.72
CA VAL A 68 -4.76 -9.48 -11.60
C VAL A 68 -5.13 -8.73 -10.32
N ILE A 69 -5.00 -9.39 -9.16
CA ILE A 69 -5.12 -8.72 -7.87
C ILE A 69 -3.85 -7.89 -7.64
N LEU A 70 -4.02 -6.60 -7.43
CA LEU A 70 -2.95 -5.71 -6.99
C LEU A 70 -3.04 -5.52 -5.48
N GLY A 71 -1.90 -5.60 -4.80
CA GLY A 71 -1.83 -5.32 -3.37
C GLY A 71 -0.62 -4.44 -3.05
N GLY A 72 -0.66 -3.73 -1.94
CA GLY A 72 0.49 -2.95 -1.51
C GLY A 72 0.45 -2.53 -0.06
N LEU A 73 1.64 -2.36 0.52
CA LEU A 73 1.85 -1.87 1.88
C LEU A 73 2.14 -0.37 1.86
N CYS A 74 1.52 0.39 2.75
CA CYS A 74 1.78 1.82 2.90
C CYS A 74 1.59 2.60 1.58
N ALA A 75 2.59 3.32 1.11
CA ALA A 75 2.60 4.01 -0.19
C ALA A 75 2.51 3.04 -1.38
N GLY A 76 2.91 1.78 -1.23
CA GLY A 76 2.70 0.73 -2.23
C GLY A 76 1.22 0.41 -2.46
N GLY A 77 0.39 0.50 -1.41
CA GLY A 77 -1.06 0.42 -1.53
C GLY A 77 -1.65 1.59 -2.32
N VAL A 78 -1.11 2.80 -2.11
CA VAL A 78 -1.51 3.99 -2.90
C VAL A 78 -1.09 3.84 -4.37
N LEU A 79 0.12 3.30 -4.64
CA LEU A 79 0.58 3.02 -6.00
C LEU A 79 -0.31 1.95 -6.68
N ALA A 80 -0.67 0.88 -5.97
CA ALA A 80 -1.60 -0.14 -6.47
C ALA A 80 -2.97 0.46 -6.81
N ALA A 81 -3.50 1.36 -5.97
CA ALA A 81 -4.74 2.09 -6.25
C ALA A 81 -4.60 3.03 -7.47
N ALA A 82 -3.45 3.73 -7.63
CA ALA A 82 -3.18 4.56 -8.80
C ALA A 82 -3.16 3.75 -10.11
N LEU A 83 -2.64 2.52 -10.05
CA LEU A 83 -2.63 1.58 -11.18
C LEU A 83 -4.04 1.05 -11.48
N ALA A 84 -4.84 0.75 -10.46
CA ALA A 84 -6.25 0.35 -10.62
C ALA A 84 -7.10 1.45 -11.26
N LEU A 85 -6.87 2.72 -10.90
CA LEU A 85 -7.51 3.87 -11.52
C LEU A 85 -7.07 4.11 -12.97
N GLN A 86 -5.86 3.70 -13.33
CA GLN A 86 -5.32 3.87 -14.68
C GLN A 86 -5.80 2.78 -15.66
N ALA A 87 -6.00 1.57 -15.16
CA ALA A 87 -6.31 0.39 -15.96
C ALA A 87 -7.28 -0.53 -15.20
N PRO A 88 -8.52 -0.09 -14.96
CA PRO A 88 -9.49 -0.85 -14.17
C PRO A 88 -9.77 -2.24 -14.75
N GLU A 89 -9.70 -2.40 -16.06
CA GLU A 89 -9.87 -3.67 -16.77
C GLU A 89 -8.77 -4.70 -16.46
N ARG A 90 -7.62 -4.26 -15.96
CA ARG A 90 -6.49 -5.11 -15.59
C ARG A 90 -6.50 -5.51 -14.11
N VAL A 91 -7.48 -5.06 -13.33
CA VAL A 91 -7.48 -5.25 -11.88
C VAL A 91 -8.71 -6.03 -11.42
N ALA A 92 -8.48 -7.29 -11.04
CA ALA A 92 -9.51 -8.17 -10.50
C ALA A 92 -9.91 -7.83 -9.06
N GLY A 93 -9.01 -7.20 -8.31
CA GLY A 93 -9.23 -6.79 -6.92
C GLY A 93 -8.05 -5.99 -6.38
N LEU A 94 -8.28 -5.21 -5.34
CA LEU A 94 -7.29 -4.33 -4.72
C LEU A 94 -7.12 -4.66 -3.23
N VAL A 95 -5.89 -4.84 -2.78
CA VAL A 95 -5.53 -5.05 -1.37
C VAL A 95 -4.71 -3.89 -0.85
N LEU A 96 -5.24 -3.15 0.11
CA LEU A 96 -4.60 -2.00 0.74
C LEU A 96 -4.15 -2.40 2.16
N MET A 97 -2.86 -2.63 2.35
CA MET A 97 -2.25 -2.98 3.63
C MET A 97 -1.67 -1.72 4.28
N SER A 98 -2.12 -1.39 5.48
CA SER A 98 -1.74 -0.15 6.20
C SER A 98 -1.72 1.08 5.27
N PRO A 99 -2.82 1.37 4.51
CA PRO A 99 -2.80 2.43 3.51
C PRO A 99 -2.62 3.80 4.18
N SER A 100 -1.54 4.51 3.83
CA SER A 100 -1.20 5.80 4.43
C SER A 100 -1.74 6.97 3.61
N PHE A 101 -3.06 7.16 3.63
CA PHE A 101 -3.70 8.32 3.01
C PHE A 101 -3.69 9.56 3.91
N ASP A 102 -3.53 9.39 5.21
CA ASP A 102 -3.32 10.46 6.20
C ASP A 102 -2.08 10.14 7.03
N PHE A 103 -1.32 11.18 7.37
CA PHE A 103 -0.18 11.10 8.26
C PHE A 103 -0.59 11.69 9.62
N ASP A 104 -1.43 10.98 10.36
CA ASP A 104 -2.04 11.42 11.62
C ASP A 104 -1.84 10.43 12.78
N GLY A 105 -1.03 9.41 12.60
CA GLY A 105 -0.68 8.42 13.61
C GLY A 105 0.10 9.02 14.79
N TRP A 106 0.07 8.31 15.92
CA TRP A 106 0.63 8.75 17.19
C TRP A 106 2.18 8.82 17.21
N GLY A 107 2.86 8.06 16.34
CA GLY A 107 4.33 8.01 16.26
C GLY A 107 4.96 9.18 15.51
N LEU A 108 4.15 10.00 14.84
CA LEU A 108 4.65 11.07 14.00
C LEU A 108 5.11 12.29 14.82
N SER A 109 6.26 12.85 14.41
CA SER A 109 6.78 14.09 15.01
C SER A 109 5.78 15.23 14.92
N ARG A 110 5.68 16.04 15.99
CA ARG A 110 4.91 17.29 15.99
C ARG A 110 5.41 18.30 14.96
N THR A 111 6.68 18.21 14.57
CA THR A 111 7.31 19.09 13.56
C THR A 111 7.04 18.63 12.12
N ARG A 112 6.26 17.55 11.91
CA ARG A 112 5.97 17.04 10.57
C ARG A 112 5.42 18.07 9.59
N HIS A 113 4.71 19.09 10.10
CA HIS A 113 4.14 20.15 9.27
C HIS A 113 5.21 21.06 8.65
N LEU A 114 6.42 21.13 9.22
CA LEU A 114 7.52 21.94 8.68
C LEU A 114 7.98 21.45 7.29
N ARG A 115 7.69 20.19 6.93
CA ARG A 115 7.99 19.68 5.58
C ARG A 115 7.31 20.50 4.48
N HIS A 116 6.12 21.03 4.72
CA HIS A 116 5.40 21.85 3.75
C HIS A 116 6.12 23.17 3.46
N PHE A 117 6.79 23.76 4.46
CA PHE A 117 7.67 24.91 4.25
C PHE A 117 8.87 24.51 3.37
N GLY A 118 9.49 23.34 3.62
CA GLY A 118 10.53 22.78 2.77
C GLY A 118 10.08 22.58 1.32
N TYR A 119 8.84 22.11 1.12
CA TYR A 119 8.25 21.94 -0.21
C TYR A 119 8.04 23.28 -0.95
N TRP A 120 7.57 24.29 -0.24
CA TRP A 120 7.33 25.61 -0.81
C TRP A 120 8.62 26.34 -1.19
N THR A 121 9.67 26.22 -0.37
CA THR A 121 10.96 26.88 -0.59
C THR A 121 11.90 26.09 -1.53
N GLY A 122 11.57 24.83 -1.89
CA GLY A 122 12.45 23.95 -2.65
C GLY A 122 13.63 23.39 -1.84
N LEU A 123 13.62 23.56 -0.51
CA LEU A 123 14.63 23.02 0.41
C LEU A 123 14.44 21.52 0.64
N ASP A 124 13.33 20.92 0.22
CA ASP A 124 13.04 19.49 0.29
C ASP A 124 14.12 18.60 -0.36
N ARG A 125 14.89 19.16 -1.30
CA ARG A 125 16.04 18.49 -1.95
C ARG A 125 17.24 18.22 -1.04
N PHE A 126 17.33 18.94 0.10
CA PHE A 126 18.48 18.85 1.01
C PHE A 126 18.17 18.09 2.30
N PHE A 127 16.91 17.80 2.57
CA PHE A 127 16.47 17.21 3.83
C PHE A 127 15.90 15.82 3.64
N SER A 128 15.98 15.01 4.70
CA SER A 128 15.38 13.70 4.80
C SER A 128 14.80 13.47 6.19
N VAL A 129 13.76 12.66 6.28
CA VAL A 129 13.17 12.17 7.52
C VAL A 129 13.89 10.89 7.91
N ALA A 130 14.41 10.83 9.14
CA ALA A 130 14.99 9.61 9.66
C ALA A 130 13.89 8.69 10.19
N GLU A 131 14.02 7.40 9.88
CA GLU A 131 13.21 6.36 10.50
C GLU A 131 13.51 6.29 12.01
N ARG A 132 12.48 6.04 12.81
CA ARG A 132 12.59 6.04 14.27
C ARG A 132 11.83 4.86 14.87
N GLU A 133 12.25 4.45 16.07
CA GLU A 133 11.44 3.50 16.83
C GLU A 133 10.00 4.02 16.99
N PRO A 134 9.04 3.10 16.86
CA PRO A 134 9.14 1.62 16.83
C PRO A 134 9.35 1.01 15.45
N TYR A 135 9.72 1.75 14.40
CA TYR A 135 9.96 1.26 13.03
C TYR A 135 8.75 0.54 12.40
N GLY A 136 7.56 0.93 12.76
CA GLY A 136 6.34 0.28 12.29
C GLY A 136 6.04 -1.07 12.92
N VAL A 137 6.77 -1.49 13.98
CA VAL A 137 6.72 -2.86 14.48
C VAL A 137 6.50 -2.91 15.99
N LYS A 138 5.45 -3.64 16.42
CA LYS A 138 5.10 -3.88 17.83
C LYS A 138 5.97 -4.96 18.45
N ASN A 139 6.37 -5.99 17.68
CA ASN A 139 7.18 -7.10 18.15
C ASN A 139 8.60 -6.65 18.50
N PRO A 140 9.07 -6.79 19.77
CA PRO A 140 10.37 -6.28 20.18
C PRO A 140 11.54 -6.99 19.50
N ARG A 141 11.44 -8.31 19.23
CA ARG A 141 12.51 -9.06 18.56
C ARG A 141 12.72 -8.63 17.12
N ILE A 142 11.61 -8.37 16.41
CA ILE A 142 11.66 -7.87 15.03
C ILE A 142 12.17 -6.42 15.03
N ARG A 143 11.76 -5.60 15.99
CA ARG A 143 12.24 -4.23 16.15
C ARG A 143 13.77 -4.19 16.36
N ASP A 144 14.30 -5.05 17.25
CA ASP A 144 15.74 -5.18 17.49
C ASP A 144 16.50 -5.62 16.23
N TRP A 145 15.91 -6.51 15.46
CA TRP A 145 16.47 -6.94 14.17
C TRP A 145 16.52 -5.77 13.17
N ILE A 146 15.41 -5.05 12.97
CA ILE A 146 15.34 -3.87 12.11
C ILE A 146 16.36 -2.80 12.56
N ALA A 147 16.44 -2.52 13.86
CA ALA A 147 17.39 -1.56 14.41
C ALA A 147 18.85 -1.92 14.11
N ARG A 148 19.19 -3.21 14.08
CA ARG A 148 20.52 -3.68 13.69
C ARG A 148 20.76 -3.48 12.20
N GLU A 149 19.83 -3.91 11.35
CA GLU A 149 19.95 -3.73 9.89
C GLU A 149 20.10 -2.25 9.49
N LEU A 150 19.32 -1.35 10.12
CA LEU A 150 19.42 0.08 9.86
C LEU A 150 20.77 0.68 10.28
N ARG A 151 21.38 0.18 11.37
CA ARG A 151 22.71 0.63 11.81
C ARG A 151 23.83 0.12 10.91
N GLU A 152 23.72 -1.11 10.41
CA GLU A 152 24.76 -1.77 9.62
C GLU A 152 24.68 -1.41 8.14
N GLY A 153 23.45 -1.29 7.58
CA GLY A 153 23.24 -1.17 6.13
C GLY A 153 22.47 0.05 5.67
N ASN A 154 22.05 0.96 6.56
CA ASN A 154 21.15 2.09 6.23
C ASN A 154 19.80 1.67 5.64
N ARG A 155 19.44 0.38 5.67
CA ARG A 155 18.21 -0.21 5.17
C ARG A 155 17.84 -1.42 5.99
N SER A 156 16.54 -1.74 6.01
CA SER A 156 16.01 -2.93 6.65
C SER A 156 14.83 -3.49 5.85
N ALA A 157 14.29 -4.62 6.30
CA ALA A 157 13.04 -5.15 5.79
C ALA A 157 11.83 -4.19 5.99
N ALA A 158 11.94 -3.20 6.88
CA ALA A 158 10.94 -2.16 7.10
C ALA A 158 11.16 -0.90 6.22
N GLY A 159 12.22 -0.86 5.42
CA GLY A 159 12.51 0.25 4.53
C GLY A 159 13.87 0.92 4.75
N PRO A 160 14.12 2.10 4.16
CA PRO A 160 15.36 2.83 4.29
C PRO A 160 15.46 3.54 5.66
N ALA A 161 16.69 3.71 6.18
CA ALA A 161 16.92 4.47 7.42
C ALA A 161 16.51 5.96 7.32
N ARG A 162 16.45 6.48 6.11
CA ARG A 162 16.07 7.88 5.85
C ARG A 162 15.29 7.99 4.54
N VAL A 163 14.19 8.74 4.59
CA VAL A 163 13.39 9.06 3.41
C VAL A 163 13.64 10.51 2.99
N PRO A 164 14.17 10.79 1.79
CA PRO A 164 14.32 12.15 1.28
C PRO A 164 12.97 12.89 1.23
N LEU A 165 12.94 14.15 1.67
CA LEU A 165 11.69 14.93 1.65
C LEU A 165 11.13 15.10 0.24
N ARG A 166 11.98 15.11 -0.78
CA ARG A 166 11.54 15.16 -2.18
C ARG A 166 10.76 13.90 -2.57
N ALA A 167 11.21 12.72 -2.15
CA ALA A 167 10.46 11.48 -2.38
C ALA A 167 9.14 11.44 -1.62
N LEU A 168 9.14 11.89 -0.36
CA LEU A 168 7.94 12.01 0.45
C LEU A 168 6.92 12.98 -0.20
N ARG A 169 7.38 14.12 -0.71
CA ARG A 169 6.55 15.08 -1.47
C ARG A 169 5.89 14.43 -2.68
N GLU A 170 6.62 13.63 -3.45
CA GLU A 170 6.05 12.94 -4.60
C GLU A 170 5.05 11.85 -4.19
N ALA A 171 5.30 11.14 -3.08
CA ALA A 171 4.33 10.21 -2.52
C ALA A 171 3.05 10.93 -2.05
N GLU A 172 3.17 12.08 -1.40
CA GLU A 172 2.01 12.90 -0.99
C GLU A 172 1.21 13.44 -2.19
N ARG A 173 1.89 13.77 -3.30
CA ARG A 173 1.22 14.15 -4.56
C ARG A 173 0.44 12.98 -5.16
N MET A 174 1.05 11.80 -5.21
CA MET A 174 0.38 10.58 -5.64
C MET A 174 -0.85 10.29 -4.78
N LEU A 175 -0.69 10.36 -3.47
CA LEU A 175 -1.75 10.17 -2.49
C LEU A 175 -2.91 11.15 -2.71
N THR A 176 -2.62 12.44 -2.91
CA THR A 176 -3.63 13.47 -3.15
C THR A 176 -4.41 13.20 -4.43
N GLU A 177 -3.71 12.85 -5.51
CA GLU A 177 -4.32 12.49 -6.79
C GLU A 177 -5.22 11.26 -6.66
N VAL A 178 -4.71 10.17 -6.05
CA VAL A 178 -5.48 8.94 -5.86
C VAL A 178 -6.70 9.18 -4.98
N ARG A 179 -6.55 9.93 -3.87
CA ARG A 179 -7.64 10.24 -2.96
C ARG A 179 -8.80 10.95 -3.66
N SER A 180 -8.50 11.91 -4.53
CA SER A 180 -9.54 12.66 -5.26
C SER A 180 -10.34 11.79 -6.23
N ARG A 181 -9.79 10.63 -6.61
CA ARG A 181 -10.34 9.72 -7.59
C ARG A 181 -10.77 8.36 -7.03
N LEU A 182 -10.73 8.14 -5.72
CA LEU A 182 -11.13 6.87 -5.11
C LEU A 182 -12.56 6.43 -5.46
N HIS A 183 -13.44 7.40 -5.77
CA HIS A 183 -14.81 7.14 -6.21
C HIS A 183 -14.90 6.50 -7.60
N GLU A 184 -13.83 6.52 -8.40
CA GLU A 184 -13.74 5.89 -9.71
C GLU A 184 -13.31 4.41 -9.64
N LEU A 185 -12.83 3.93 -8.48
CA LEU A 185 -12.47 2.52 -8.30
C LEU A 185 -13.73 1.64 -8.47
N THR A 186 -13.60 0.55 -9.20
CA THR A 186 -14.72 -0.36 -9.49
C THR A 186 -14.49 -1.79 -9.00
N CYS A 187 -13.23 -2.18 -8.77
CA CYS A 187 -12.88 -3.53 -8.33
C CYS A 187 -13.21 -3.76 -6.84
N PRO A 188 -13.39 -5.02 -6.41
CA PRO A 188 -13.45 -5.39 -4.99
C PRO A 188 -12.23 -4.92 -4.21
N ILE A 189 -12.42 -4.49 -2.95
CA ILE A 189 -11.34 -3.94 -2.12
C ILE A 189 -11.25 -4.66 -0.77
N LEU A 190 -10.05 -5.10 -0.41
CA LEU A 190 -9.68 -5.50 0.94
C LEU A 190 -8.74 -4.46 1.53
N MET A 191 -9.14 -3.83 2.64
CA MET A 191 -8.26 -3.03 3.49
C MET A 191 -7.86 -3.82 4.72
N ILE A 192 -6.58 -3.80 5.06
CA ILE A 192 -6.05 -4.41 6.29
C ILE A 192 -5.27 -3.32 7.02
N HIS A 193 -5.62 -3.05 8.27
CA HIS A 193 -5.00 -1.96 9.02
C HIS A 193 -4.84 -2.32 10.49
N ALA A 194 -3.72 -1.91 11.10
CA ALA A 194 -3.49 -2.12 12.52
C ALA A 194 -4.24 -1.06 13.36
N ARG A 195 -4.86 -1.47 14.47
CA ARG A 195 -5.52 -0.54 15.41
C ARG A 195 -4.56 0.52 15.91
N ASP A 196 -3.35 0.09 16.26
CA ASP A 196 -2.32 0.92 16.88
C ASP A 196 -1.28 1.43 15.85
N ASP A 197 -1.68 1.62 14.59
CA ASP A 197 -0.78 2.13 13.55
C ASP A 197 -0.23 3.52 13.94
N GLU A 198 1.09 3.66 13.96
CA GLU A 198 1.77 4.89 14.39
C GLU A 198 1.93 5.94 13.29
N ILE A 199 1.64 5.57 12.02
CA ILE A 199 1.76 6.46 10.85
C ILE A 199 0.40 7.02 10.43
N SER A 200 -0.63 6.15 10.31
CA SER A 200 -1.97 6.50 9.88
C SER A 200 -2.99 5.97 10.88
N SER A 201 -3.82 6.84 11.45
CA SER A 201 -4.79 6.43 12.45
C SER A 201 -5.87 5.53 11.87
N LEU A 202 -6.39 4.59 12.68
CA LEU A 202 -7.53 3.76 12.30
C LEU A 202 -8.75 4.62 11.92
N ASP A 203 -8.99 5.72 12.63
CA ASP A 203 -10.11 6.63 12.34
C ASP A 203 -10.04 7.21 10.93
N SER A 204 -8.83 7.57 10.45
CA SER A 204 -8.65 8.06 9.08
C SER A 204 -8.90 6.98 8.05
N VAL A 205 -8.46 5.75 8.33
CA VAL A 205 -8.72 4.61 7.44
C VAL A 205 -10.19 4.22 7.41
N VAL A 206 -10.89 4.27 8.54
CA VAL A 206 -12.35 4.05 8.61
C VAL A 206 -13.10 5.13 7.81
N ARG A 207 -12.72 6.41 7.92
CA ARG A 207 -13.31 7.47 7.08
C ARG A 207 -13.09 7.21 5.60
N LEU A 208 -11.87 6.82 5.22
CA LEU A 208 -11.53 6.47 3.83
C LEU A 208 -12.37 5.29 3.35
N PHE A 209 -12.44 4.22 4.13
CA PHE A 209 -13.22 3.03 3.82
C PHE A 209 -14.70 3.34 3.61
N ASN A 210 -15.29 4.17 4.47
CA ASN A 210 -16.69 4.57 4.36
C ASN A 210 -16.96 5.44 3.12
N ALA A 211 -15.96 6.20 2.66
CA ALA A 211 -16.07 7.03 1.46
C ALA A 211 -15.92 6.24 0.14
N LEU A 212 -15.46 4.99 0.18
CA LEU A 212 -15.37 4.14 -1.02
C LEU A 212 -16.76 3.72 -1.49
N PRO A 213 -17.07 3.84 -2.79
CA PRO A 213 -18.41 3.57 -3.32
C PRO A 213 -18.72 2.07 -3.49
N GLN A 214 -17.69 1.20 -3.50
CA GLN A 214 -17.86 -0.22 -3.77
C GLN A 214 -18.74 -0.90 -2.74
N ALA A 215 -19.68 -1.75 -3.22
CA ALA A 215 -20.43 -2.66 -2.38
C ALA A 215 -19.58 -3.83 -1.86
N ASP A 216 -18.66 -4.34 -2.70
CA ASP A 216 -17.71 -5.39 -2.33
C ASP A 216 -16.41 -4.79 -1.77
N LYS A 217 -16.47 -4.39 -0.52
CA LYS A 217 -15.32 -3.91 0.25
C LYS A 217 -15.30 -4.49 1.65
N GLU A 218 -14.11 -4.78 2.14
CA GLU A 218 -13.87 -5.34 3.49
C GLU A 218 -12.77 -4.54 4.19
N LEU A 219 -12.96 -4.23 5.47
CA LEU A 219 -11.95 -3.68 6.35
C LEU A 219 -11.65 -4.68 7.47
N ALA A 220 -10.42 -5.17 7.52
CA ALA A 220 -9.91 -6.01 8.59
C ALA A 220 -9.00 -5.19 9.51
N VAL A 221 -9.30 -5.20 10.80
CA VAL A 221 -8.52 -4.49 11.83
C VAL A 221 -7.68 -5.47 12.60
N LEU A 222 -6.37 -5.27 12.65
CA LEU A 222 -5.41 -6.09 13.39
C LEU A 222 -5.16 -5.49 14.78
N GLU A 223 -5.19 -6.34 15.80
CA GLU A 223 -5.18 -5.88 17.20
C GLU A 223 -3.77 -5.86 17.83
N ASN A 224 -2.81 -6.57 17.23
CA ASN A 224 -1.49 -6.77 17.86
C ASN A 224 -0.32 -6.44 16.93
N SER A 225 -0.50 -5.50 16.02
CA SER A 225 0.54 -5.00 15.12
C SER A 225 0.58 -3.48 15.09
N TYR A 226 1.67 -2.94 14.56
CA TYR A 226 1.80 -1.55 14.15
C TYR A 226 1.76 -1.47 12.61
N HIS A 227 2.34 -0.42 12.02
CA HIS A 227 2.24 -0.12 10.59
C HIS A 227 2.71 -1.25 9.66
N MET A 228 3.82 -1.92 10.00
CA MET A 228 4.46 -2.96 9.18
C MET A 228 3.81 -4.34 9.39
N ILE A 229 2.51 -4.45 9.09
CA ILE A 229 1.67 -5.63 9.37
C ILE A 229 2.16 -6.92 8.71
N THR A 230 2.96 -6.84 7.65
CA THR A 230 3.52 -8.00 6.92
C THR A 230 4.66 -8.69 7.65
N ILE A 231 5.29 -8.01 8.59
CA ILE A 231 6.41 -8.55 9.36
C ILE A 231 6.13 -8.62 10.85
N ASP A 232 5.06 -8.00 11.35
CA ASP A 232 4.72 -7.91 12.76
C ASP A 232 3.94 -9.13 13.29
N ASN A 233 3.35 -9.04 14.47
CA ASN A 233 2.74 -10.14 15.21
C ASN A 233 1.56 -10.78 14.44
N ASP A 234 0.69 -9.97 13.80
CA ASP A 234 -0.51 -10.46 13.12
C ASP A 234 -0.26 -10.88 11.66
N ARG A 235 1.01 -11.04 11.23
CA ARG A 235 1.34 -11.41 9.84
C ARG A 235 0.66 -12.69 9.34
N GLN A 236 0.34 -13.65 10.23
CA GLN A 236 -0.37 -14.87 9.83
C GLN A 236 -1.84 -14.58 9.53
N GLU A 237 -2.45 -13.64 10.23
CA GLU A 237 -3.80 -13.16 9.94
C GLU A 237 -3.82 -12.40 8.60
N VAL A 238 -2.81 -11.57 8.33
CA VAL A 238 -2.65 -10.94 7.00
C VAL A 238 -2.65 -12.00 5.90
N VAL A 239 -1.88 -13.09 6.05
CA VAL A 239 -1.85 -14.19 5.09
C VAL A 239 -3.22 -14.86 4.92
N ALA A 240 -3.97 -15.06 6.01
CA ALA A 240 -5.31 -15.65 5.96
C ALA A 240 -6.32 -14.74 5.24
N LEU A 241 -6.22 -13.43 5.46
CA LEU A 241 -7.03 -12.42 4.78
C LEU A 241 -6.74 -12.38 3.27
N LEU A 242 -5.47 -12.39 2.89
CA LEU A 242 -5.04 -12.44 1.48
C LEU A 242 -5.54 -13.71 0.78
N ASP A 243 -5.45 -14.87 1.43
CA ASP A 243 -5.94 -16.14 0.90
C ASP A 243 -7.45 -16.10 0.68
N ARG A 244 -8.21 -15.70 1.71
CA ARG A 244 -9.68 -15.59 1.62
C ARG A 244 -10.12 -14.64 0.51
N PHE A 245 -9.53 -13.46 0.44
CA PHE A 245 -9.84 -12.49 -0.60
C PHE A 245 -9.53 -13.03 -1.99
N SER A 246 -8.34 -13.61 -2.20
CA SER A 246 -7.93 -14.14 -3.49
C SER A 246 -8.83 -15.27 -3.98
N ARG A 247 -9.25 -16.19 -3.09
CA ARG A 247 -10.19 -17.26 -3.45
C ARG A 247 -11.56 -16.70 -3.81
N ARG A 248 -12.04 -15.70 -3.09
CA ARG A 248 -13.30 -15.03 -3.40
C ARG A 248 -13.30 -14.42 -4.79
N ILE A 249 -12.23 -13.70 -5.15
CA ILE A 249 -12.06 -13.13 -6.49
C ILE A 249 -11.95 -14.18 -7.58
N ALA A 250 -11.24 -15.30 -7.34
CA ALA A 250 -11.07 -16.39 -8.32
C ALA A 250 -12.38 -17.16 -8.61
N ILE A 251 -13.33 -17.17 -7.68
CA ILE A 251 -14.63 -17.85 -7.82
C ILE A 251 -15.66 -16.95 -8.52
N ALA A 252 -15.51 -15.64 -8.46
CA ALA A 252 -16.41 -14.71 -9.13
C ALA A 252 -16.27 -14.87 -10.67
N PRO A 253 -17.36 -15.15 -11.41
CA PRO A 253 -17.27 -15.25 -12.87
C PRO A 253 -16.82 -13.89 -13.44
N PRO A 254 -16.00 -13.87 -14.51
CA PRO A 254 -15.67 -12.64 -15.19
C PRO A 254 -16.95 -11.99 -15.72
N GLY A 255 -17.32 -10.81 -15.22
CA GLY A 255 -18.52 -10.09 -15.64
C GLY A 255 -19.62 -9.93 -14.58
N PHE A 256 -19.26 -9.80 -13.30
CA PHE A 256 -20.22 -9.30 -12.30
C PHE A 256 -20.41 -7.79 -12.48
N ASP A 257 -20.98 -7.41 -13.62
CA ASP A 257 -21.51 -6.08 -13.85
C ASP A 257 -22.62 -5.83 -12.82
N ALA A 258 -22.59 -4.65 -12.22
CA ALA A 258 -23.62 -4.16 -11.32
C ALA A 258 -25.01 -4.32 -11.96
N ILE A 259 -25.69 -5.41 -11.65
CA ILE A 259 -27.04 -5.68 -12.13
C ILE A 259 -27.95 -4.57 -11.64
N ASP A 260 -28.36 -3.79 -12.63
CA ASP A 260 -29.68 -3.23 -12.83
C ASP A 260 -30.47 -2.78 -11.57
N ARG A 261 -30.22 -1.55 -11.13
CA ARG A 261 -31.08 -0.82 -10.21
C ARG A 261 -32.20 -0.03 -10.89
N THR A 262 -32.58 -0.37 -12.13
CA THR A 262 -33.62 0.34 -12.88
C THR A 262 -34.92 -0.44 -13.06
N ALA A 263 -35.13 -1.55 -12.39
CA ALA A 263 -36.35 -2.35 -12.53
C ALA A 263 -37.18 -2.42 -11.26
N THR A 264 -37.54 -1.30 -10.61
CA THR A 264 -38.76 -1.25 -9.76
C THR A 264 -39.20 0.21 -9.57
N ALA A 265 -39.68 0.82 -10.64
CA ALA A 265 -40.50 2.02 -10.54
C ALA A 265 -41.38 2.14 -11.80
N SER A 266 -42.34 1.22 -11.97
CA SER A 266 -43.57 1.48 -12.71
C SER A 266 -44.54 0.32 -12.54
N SER A 267 -45.59 0.56 -11.82
CA SER A 267 -46.96 0.20 -12.20
C SER A 267 -47.88 -0.07 -11.02
N PRO A 268 -49.12 0.12 -11.21
CA PRO A 268 -49.89 1.38 -11.40
C PRO A 268 -50.67 1.70 -10.12
#